data_858afdffe9cd2bffa1b574feaa58a518
#
_entry.id   858afdffe9cd2bffa1b574feaa58a518
#
_cell.length_a   1.000
_cell.length_b   1.000
_cell.length_c   1.000
_cell.angle_alpha   90.00
_cell.angle_beta   90.00
_cell.angle_gamma   90.00
#
_symmetry.space_group_name_H-M   'P 1'
#
loop_
_entity.id
_entity.type
_entity.pdbx_description
1 polymer ?
#
loop_
_entity_poly.entity_id
_entity_poly.type
_entity_poly.pdbx_seq_one_letter_code
_entity_poly.pdbx_strand_id
1 'polypeptide(L)'
;EVLVLPNGALTAQELVAVSAAARDPLHQVLLLSTSSMVQGLAALAVHDPQRNVADDGFTMSEAAAATRWGSLRIAVERSLTYVGTCDPGDAIGLMGHEVVLIGPDVAESSARLVDLALGSGGELVTLLMGADAPDDLAGQLEAHVIAHHPGVDVLVYQGDQPGDLFQLGVE
;
A
#
# COMPACT_ATOMS: atom_id res chain seq x y z
N GLU A 1 -19.34 11.38 14.47
CA GLU A 1 -19.06 10.27 13.54
C GLU A 1 -17.54 10.17 13.32
N VAL A 2 -16.99 8.95 13.31
CA VAL A 2 -15.56 8.71 13.17
C VAL A 2 -15.35 7.59 12.15
N LEU A 3 -14.57 7.86 11.10
CA LEU A 3 -14.07 6.86 10.15
C LEU A 3 -12.64 6.46 10.53
N VAL A 4 -12.38 5.18 10.63
CA VAL A 4 -11.07 4.64 11.01
C VAL A 4 -10.51 3.82 9.86
N LEU A 5 -9.31 4.15 9.40
CA LEU A 5 -8.55 3.47 8.37
C LEU A 5 -7.36 2.76 9.03
N PRO A 6 -7.42 1.44 9.30
CA PRO A 6 -6.36 0.71 10.01
C PRO A 6 -5.05 0.61 9.23
N ASN A 7 -5.11 0.61 7.89
CA ASN A 7 -3.96 0.62 6.99
C ASN A 7 -2.92 -0.49 7.25
N GLY A 8 -3.41 -1.66 7.71
CA GLY A 8 -2.54 -2.79 8.05
C GLY A 8 -1.85 -2.70 9.42
N ALA A 9 -2.06 -1.63 10.19
CA ALA A 9 -1.42 -1.43 11.49
C ALA A 9 -1.97 -2.35 12.61
N LEU A 10 -3.15 -2.94 12.41
CA LEU A 10 -3.82 -3.79 13.39
C LEU A 10 -4.07 -5.17 12.83
N THR A 11 -3.87 -6.19 13.67
CA THR A 11 -4.27 -7.56 13.35
C THR A 11 -5.80 -7.70 13.35
N ALA A 12 -6.33 -8.73 12.71
CA ALA A 12 -7.77 -9.01 12.70
C ALA A 12 -8.36 -9.12 14.13
N GLN A 13 -7.60 -9.68 15.09
CA GLN A 13 -8.03 -9.80 16.48
C GLN A 13 -8.08 -8.42 17.17
N GLU A 14 -7.11 -7.57 16.91
CA GLU A 14 -7.10 -6.19 17.45
C GLU A 14 -8.23 -5.35 16.84
N LEU A 15 -8.53 -5.51 15.55
CA LEU A 15 -9.66 -4.84 14.90
C LEU A 15 -11.00 -5.21 15.56
N VAL A 16 -11.19 -6.49 15.91
CA VAL A 16 -12.39 -6.94 16.66
C VAL A 16 -12.45 -6.28 18.04
N ALA A 17 -11.32 -6.21 18.76
CA ALA A 17 -11.25 -5.58 20.06
C ALA A 17 -11.53 -4.06 19.98
N VAL A 18 -10.95 -3.36 19.00
CA VAL A 18 -11.19 -1.93 18.75
C VAL A 18 -12.66 -1.71 18.39
N SER A 19 -13.24 -2.52 17.50
CA SER A 19 -14.65 -2.42 17.13
C SER A 19 -15.59 -2.61 18.32
N ALA A 20 -15.24 -3.54 19.24
CA ALA A 20 -16.03 -3.77 20.44
C ALA A 20 -15.91 -2.60 21.44
N ALA A 21 -14.69 -2.06 21.62
CA ALA A 21 -14.44 -0.94 22.52
C ALA A 21 -15.03 0.39 22.00
N ALA A 22 -15.09 0.56 20.66
CA ALA A 22 -15.63 1.75 20.02
C ALA A 22 -17.19 1.82 20.01
N ARG A 23 -17.87 0.79 20.51
CA ARG A 23 -19.35 0.78 20.64
C ARG A 23 -19.79 1.70 21.75
N ASP A 24 -20.13 2.92 21.38
CA ASP A 24 -20.68 3.95 22.26
C ASP A 24 -21.99 4.44 21.67
N PRO A 25 -23.08 4.54 22.47
CA PRO A 25 -24.36 5.09 22.00
C PRO A 25 -24.29 6.54 21.50
N LEU A 26 -23.26 7.28 21.91
CA LEU A 26 -23.06 8.70 21.56
C LEU A 26 -22.13 8.89 20.35
N HIS A 27 -21.38 7.85 19.97
CA HIS A 27 -20.39 7.96 18.89
C HIS A 27 -20.57 6.83 17.89
N GLN A 28 -20.80 7.19 16.64
CA GLN A 28 -20.77 6.22 15.54
C GLN A 28 -19.33 6.10 15.04
N VAL A 29 -18.74 4.93 15.19
CA VAL A 29 -17.41 4.60 14.69
C VAL A 29 -17.53 3.54 13.62
N LEU A 30 -17.02 3.85 12.42
CA LEU A 30 -16.97 2.94 11.28
C LEU A 30 -15.51 2.61 10.95
N LEU A 31 -15.15 1.33 11.02
CA LEU A 31 -13.83 0.85 10.59
C LEU A 31 -13.90 0.43 9.13
N LEU A 32 -13.05 1.03 8.30
CA LEU A 32 -12.90 0.68 6.88
C LEU A 32 -11.78 -0.37 6.73
N SER A 33 -12.01 -1.39 5.90
CA SER A 33 -11.03 -2.45 5.68
C SER A 33 -9.92 -1.97 4.75
N THR A 34 -8.85 -1.42 5.34
CA THR A 34 -7.63 -1.02 4.62
C THR A 34 -6.44 -1.81 5.15
N SER A 35 -5.68 -2.45 4.26
CA SER A 35 -4.54 -3.31 4.58
C SER A 35 -3.20 -2.62 4.34
N SER A 36 -3.19 -1.44 3.73
CA SER A 36 -2.01 -0.64 3.43
C SER A 36 -2.32 0.85 3.49
N MET A 37 -1.28 1.67 3.65
CA MET A 37 -1.44 3.12 3.65
C MET A 37 -1.89 3.66 2.29
N VAL A 38 -1.46 3.05 1.18
CA VAL A 38 -1.89 3.47 -0.17
C VAL A 38 -3.38 3.20 -0.39
N GLN A 39 -3.95 2.12 0.17
CA GLN A 39 -5.40 1.91 0.19
C GLN A 39 -6.13 2.97 1.04
N GLY A 40 -5.50 3.39 2.15
CA GLY A 40 -6.01 4.49 2.97
C GLY A 40 -6.02 5.81 2.21
N LEU A 41 -4.99 6.09 1.41
CA LEU A 41 -4.91 7.29 0.56
C LEU A 41 -6.02 7.28 -0.51
N ALA A 42 -6.22 6.16 -1.19
CA ALA A 42 -7.30 5.98 -2.18
C ALA A 42 -8.69 6.21 -1.55
N ALA A 43 -8.92 5.65 -0.35
CA ALA A 43 -10.14 5.90 0.40
C ALA A 43 -10.34 7.39 0.74
N LEU A 44 -9.28 8.06 1.20
CA LEU A 44 -9.32 9.48 1.54
C LEU A 44 -9.56 10.37 0.32
N ALA A 45 -9.08 9.99 -0.86
CA ALA A 45 -9.26 10.75 -2.09
C ALA A 45 -10.74 10.91 -2.49
N VAL A 46 -11.60 9.96 -2.09
CA VAL A 46 -13.05 9.98 -2.41
C VAL A 46 -13.92 10.40 -1.21
N HIS A 47 -13.30 10.74 -0.07
CA HIS A 47 -14.01 11.18 1.13
C HIS A 47 -14.80 12.48 0.88
N ASP A 48 -16.08 12.49 1.25
CA ASP A 48 -16.96 13.65 1.17
C ASP A 48 -17.64 13.90 2.53
N PRO A 49 -17.18 14.91 3.29
CA PRO A 49 -17.72 15.22 4.62
C PRO A 49 -19.17 15.73 4.58
N GLN A 50 -19.75 15.96 3.40
CA GLN A 50 -21.16 16.37 3.26
C GLN A 50 -22.10 15.16 3.12
N ARG A 51 -21.58 13.95 2.90
CA ARG A 51 -22.36 12.72 2.86
C ARG A 51 -22.63 12.19 4.28
N ASN A 52 -23.65 11.35 4.40
CA ASN A 52 -23.80 10.57 5.64
C ASN A 52 -22.66 9.55 5.74
N VAL A 53 -22.27 9.22 6.96
CA VAL A 53 -21.07 8.39 7.23
C VAL A 53 -21.15 6.98 6.61
N ALA A 54 -22.36 6.43 6.45
CA ALA A 54 -22.52 5.10 5.87
C ALA A 54 -22.26 5.11 4.35
N ASP A 55 -22.82 6.09 3.64
CA ASP A 55 -22.62 6.22 2.18
C ASP A 55 -21.20 6.64 1.84
N ASP A 56 -20.62 7.55 2.63
CA ASP A 56 -19.23 7.96 2.47
C ASP A 56 -18.27 6.82 2.76
N GLY A 57 -18.45 6.13 3.89
CA GLY A 57 -17.65 4.96 4.24
C GLY A 57 -17.76 3.81 3.23
N PHE A 58 -18.92 3.63 2.61
CA PHE A 58 -19.09 2.67 1.51
C PHE A 58 -18.24 3.07 0.30
N THR A 59 -18.35 4.31 -0.18
CA THR A 59 -17.56 4.82 -1.31
C THR A 59 -16.04 4.73 -1.03
N MET A 60 -15.62 5.10 0.18
CA MET A 60 -14.23 4.98 0.61
C MET A 60 -13.76 3.52 0.63
N SER A 61 -14.60 2.59 1.09
CA SER A 61 -14.27 1.15 1.11
C SER A 61 -14.16 0.57 -0.30
N GLU A 62 -15.00 1.01 -1.24
CA GLU A 62 -14.91 0.60 -2.64
C GLU A 62 -13.60 1.09 -3.27
N ALA A 63 -13.21 2.34 -3.05
CA ALA A 63 -11.94 2.88 -3.55
C ALA A 63 -10.73 2.10 -2.98
N ALA A 64 -10.72 1.86 -1.67
CA ALA A 64 -9.67 1.05 -1.03
C ALA A 64 -9.60 -0.37 -1.61
N ALA A 65 -10.75 -1.03 -1.81
CA ALA A 65 -10.82 -2.40 -2.34
C ALA A 65 -10.41 -2.48 -3.82
N ALA A 66 -10.66 -1.42 -4.60
CA ALA A 66 -10.24 -1.34 -6.01
C ALA A 66 -8.72 -1.15 -6.15
N THR A 67 -8.05 -0.58 -5.14
CA THR A 67 -6.61 -0.32 -5.15
C THR A 67 -5.84 -1.61 -4.89
N ARG A 68 -5.14 -2.12 -5.91
CA ARG A 68 -4.13 -3.18 -5.75
C ARG A 68 -2.89 -2.58 -5.10
N TRP A 69 -2.35 -3.24 -4.10
CA TRP A 69 -1.21 -2.72 -3.38
C TRP A 69 -0.07 -3.72 -3.26
N GLY A 70 1.12 -3.19 -3.13
CA GLY A 70 2.34 -3.93 -2.89
C GLY A 70 3.32 -3.12 -2.05
N SER A 71 4.43 -3.74 -1.65
CA SER A 71 5.53 -3.06 -0.96
C SER A 71 6.87 -3.70 -1.29
N LEU A 72 7.93 -2.93 -1.17
CA LEU A 72 9.30 -3.42 -1.23
C LEU A 72 9.99 -3.17 0.10
N ARG A 73 10.67 -4.19 0.61
CA ARG A 73 11.47 -4.12 1.83
C ARG A 73 12.79 -4.85 1.68
N ILE A 74 13.71 -4.63 2.61
CA ILE A 74 14.98 -5.36 2.67
C ILE A 74 14.85 -6.53 3.64
N ALA A 75 15.32 -7.71 3.21
CA ALA A 75 15.42 -8.89 4.07
C ALA A 75 16.41 -8.62 5.20
N VAL A 76 15.98 -8.84 6.45
CA VAL A 76 16.82 -8.71 7.63
C VAL A 76 17.44 -10.05 8.05
N GLU A 77 16.85 -11.15 7.63
CA GLU A 77 17.30 -12.51 7.91
C GLU A 77 17.05 -13.44 6.72
N ARG A 78 17.73 -14.58 6.72
CA ARG A 78 17.51 -15.62 5.73
C ARG A 78 16.17 -16.31 5.96
N SER A 79 15.34 -16.33 4.93
CA SER A 79 14.01 -16.93 5.00
C SER A 79 13.65 -17.66 3.70
N LEU A 80 12.89 -18.75 3.83
CA LEU A 80 12.31 -19.46 2.69
C LEU A 80 10.92 -18.91 2.39
N THR A 81 10.71 -18.53 1.13
CA THR A 81 9.43 -18.05 0.61
C THR A 81 8.94 -18.91 -0.54
N TYR A 82 7.73 -18.68 -1.04
CA TYR A 82 7.20 -19.40 -2.21
C TYR A 82 7.98 -19.14 -3.50
N VAL A 83 8.66 -17.99 -3.63
CA VAL A 83 9.44 -17.61 -4.82
C VAL A 83 10.92 -17.93 -4.68
N GLY A 84 11.36 -18.41 -3.52
CA GLY A 84 12.74 -18.79 -3.28
C GLY A 84 13.22 -18.44 -1.87
N THR A 85 14.53 -18.57 -1.65
CA THR A 85 15.18 -18.16 -0.40
C THR A 85 15.73 -16.75 -0.58
N CYS A 86 15.47 -15.89 0.38
CA CYS A 86 16.12 -14.58 0.52
C CYS A 86 17.25 -14.66 1.54
N ASP A 87 18.32 -13.93 1.30
CA ASP A 87 19.41 -13.69 2.24
C ASP A 87 19.32 -12.24 2.78
N PRO A 88 19.94 -11.95 3.95
CA PRO A 88 19.98 -10.60 4.47
C PRO A 88 20.54 -9.59 3.45
N GLY A 89 19.83 -8.50 3.21
CA GLY A 89 20.18 -7.48 2.24
C GLY A 89 19.44 -7.59 0.90
N ASP A 90 18.80 -8.74 0.61
CA ASP A 90 17.97 -8.87 -0.58
C ASP A 90 16.73 -7.98 -0.51
N ALA A 91 16.34 -7.43 -1.65
CA ALA A 91 15.06 -6.76 -1.81
C ALA A 91 13.94 -7.81 -1.95
N ILE A 92 12.90 -7.67 -1.14
CA ILE A 92 11.71 -8.52 -1.14
C ILE A 92 10.52 -7.68 -1.59
N GLY A 93 9.93 -8.03 -2.73
CA GLY A 93 8.70 -7.43 -3.22
C GLY A 93 7.49 -8.26 -2.86
N LEU A 94 6.48 -7.59 -2.33
CA LEU A 94 5.19 -8.17 -1.96
C LEU A 94 4.07 -7.57 -2.82
N MET A 95 3.09 -8.40 -3.20
CA MET A 95 1.78 -7.96 -3.65
C MET A 95 0.76 -8.42 -2.62
N GLY A 96 0.06 -7.47 -2.00
CA GLY A 96 -0.68 -7.75 -0.79
C GLY A 96 0.25 -8.29 0.31
N HIS A 97 -0.05 -9.47 0.81
CA HIS A 97 0.77 -10.15 1.83
C HIS A 97 1.68 -11.24 1.27
N GLU A 98 1.69 -11.45 -0.05
CA GLU A 98 2.44 -12.53 -0.68
C GLU A 98 3.75 -12.01 -1.27
N VAL A 99 4.86 -12.69 -0.99
CA VAL A 99 6.14 -12.43 -1.63
C VAL A 99 6.05 -12.89 -3.09
N VAL A 100 6.29 -11.95 -4.01
CA VAL A 100 6.21 -12.19 -5.46
C VAL A 100 7.56 -12.08 -6.16
N LEU A 101 8.55 -11.45 -5.52
CA LEU A 101 9.91 -11.35 -6.04
C LEU A 101 10.95 -11.25 -4.93
N ILE A 102 12.16 -11.70 -5.24
CA ILE A 102 13.38 -11.51 -4.46
C ILE A 102 14.47 -11.11 -5.45
N GLY A 103 15.30 -10.15 -5.09
CA GLY A 103 16.42 -9.73 -5.91
C GLY A 103 17.49 -9.01 -5.10
N PRO A 104 18.76 -9.06 -5.57
CA PRO A 104 19.88 -8.43 -4.87
C PRO A 104 19.97 -6.91 -5.10
N ASP A 105 19.30 -6.40 -6.14
CA ASP A 105 19.32 -4.99 -6.51
C ASP A 105 17.97 -4.33 -6.24
N VAL A 106 17.99 -3.22 -5.47
CA VAL A 106 16.79 -2.50 -5.06
C VAL A 106 16.09 -1.84 -6.25
N ALA A 107 16.85 -1.18 -7.13
CA ALA A 107 16.26 -0.42 -8.24
C ALA A 107 15.61 -1.38 -9.26
N GLU A 108 16.29 -2.46 -9.63
CA GLU A 108 15.75 -3.49 -10.52
C GLU A 108 14.52 -4.16 -9.90
N SER A 109 14.61 -4.55 -8.63
CA SER A 109 13.50 -5.21 -7.92
C SER A 109 12.28 -4.29 -7.80
N SER A 110 12.51 -3.00 -7.56
CA SER A 110 11.44 -1.98 -7.50
C SER A 110 10.73 -1.82 -8.83
N ALA A 111 11.47 -1.68 -9.93
CA ALA A 111 10.91 -1.58 -11.27
C ALA A 111 10.09 -2.83 -11.63
N ARG A 112 10.62 -4.03 -11.35
CA ARG A 112 9.90 -5.29 -11.56
C ARG A 112 8.63 -5.41 -10.74
N LEU A 113 8.62 -4.91 -9.50
CA LEU A 113 7.41 -4.91 -8.66
C LEU A 113 6.32 -4.01 -9.25
N VAL A 114 6.71 -2.83 -9.74
CA VAL A 114 5.79 -1.92 -10.45
C VAL A 114 5.23 -2.57 -11.72
N ASP A 115 6.08 -3.22 -12.52
CA ASP A 115 5.64 -3.95 -13.73
C ASP A 115 4.66 -5.06 -13.40
N LEU A 116 4.91 -5.84 -12.32
CA LEU A 116 4.00 -6.88 -11.85
C LEU A 116 2.65 -6.29 -11.41
N ALA A 117 2.67 -5.18 -10.68
CA ALA A 117 1.46 -4.51 -10.23
C ALA A 117 0.63 -3.97 -11.39
N LEU A 118 1.28 -3.44 -12.43
CA LEU A 118 0.63 -2.94 -13.66
C LEU A 118 0.27 -4.05 -14.66
N GLY A 119 0.73 -5.28 -14.45
CA GLY A 119 0.46 -6.40 -15.36
C GLY A 119 -1.02 -6.72 -15.58
N SER A 120 -1.90 -6.30 -14.66
CA SER A 120 -3.36 -6.42 -14.80
C SER A 120 -4.03 -5.11 -15.25
N GLY A 121 -3.25 -4.13 -15.72
CA GLY A 121 -3.70 -2.78 -16.07
C GLY A 121 -3.70 -1.84 -14.86
N GLY A 122 -4.08 -0.60 -15.10
CA GLY A 122 -4.15 0.50 -14.14
C GLY A 122 -3.86 1.82 -14.85
N GLU A 123 -4.41 2.90 -14.32
CA GLU A 123 -4.26 4.25 -14.87
C GLU A 123 -3.45 5.16 -13.94
N LEU A 124 -3.35 4.78 -12.66
CA LEU A 124 -2.64 5.55 -11.65
C LEU A 124 -1.79 4.64 -10.76
N VAL A 125 -0.52 5.01 -10.60
CA VAL A 125 0.40 4.43 -9.60
C VAL A 125 0.64 5.46 -8.50
N THR A 126 0.29 5.10 -7.28
CA THR A 126 0.64 5.87 -6.08
C THR A 126 1.84 5.23 -5.39
N LEU A 127 2.93 5.97 -5.22
CA LEU A 127 4.13 5.56 -4.50
C LEU A 127 4.21 6.30 -3.16
N LEU A 128 4.24 5.57 -2.06
CA LEU A 128 4.45 6.11 -0.71
C LEU A 128 5.84 5.69 -0.24
N MET A 129 6.80 6.63 -0.25
CA MET A 129 8.20 6.38 0.05
C MET A 129 8.42 6.26 1.56
N GLY A 130 9.16 5.24 1.96
CA GLY A 130 9.53 5.00 3.35
C GLY A 130 10.76 5.79 3.78
N ALA A 131 11.02 5.79 5.11
CA ALA A 131 12.13 6.52 5.72
C ALA A 131 13.51 6.05 5.23
N ASP A 132 13.65 4.76 4.91
CA ASP A 132 14.91 4.15 4.48
C ASP A 132 15.03 4.02 2.95
N ALA A 133 14.10 4.64 2.20
CA ALA A 133 14.15 4.62 0.74
C ALA A 133 15.37 5.43 0.23
N PRO A 134 16.11 4.93 -0.78
CA PRO A 134 17.12 5.74 -1.46
C PRO A 134 16.51 7.03 -2.03
N ASP A 135 17.21 8.15 -1.89
CA ASP A 135 16.72 9.49 -2.30
C ASP A 135 16.30 9.58 -3.78
N ASP A 136 16.95 8.82 -4.64
CA ASP A 136 16.73 8.81 -6.08
C ASP A 136 15.73 7.75 -6.56
N LEU A 137 15.29 6.83 -5.69
CA LEU A 137 14.44 5.71 -6.04
C LEU A 137 13.08 6.15 -6.62
N ALA A 138 12.46 7.17 -6.01
CA ALA A 138 11.17 7.69 -6.47
C ALA A 138 11.26 8.20 -7.92
N GLY A 139 12.30 9.00 -8.21
CA GLY A 139 12.53 9.53 -9.57
C GLY A 139 12.86 8.42 -10.59
N GLN A 140 13.57 7.38 -10.18
CA GLN A 140 13.83 6.21 -11.04
C GLN A 140 12.54 5.46 -11.38
N LEU A 141 11.66 5.24 -10.40
CA LEU A 141 10.38 4.56 -10.61
C LEU A 141 9.41 5.38 -11.47
N GLU A 142 9.33 6.69 -11.24
CA GLU A 142 8.55 7.60 -12.09
C GLU A 142 9.03 7.55 -13.55
N ALA A 143 10.35 7.67 -13.77
CA ALA A 143 10.94 7.56 -15.11
C ALA A 143 10.67 6.18 -15.74
N HIS A 144 10.74 5.10 -14.95
CA HIS A 144 10.44 3.75 -15.42
C HIS A 144 9.00 3.61 -15.89
N VAL A 145 8.02 4.08 -15.11
CA VAL A 145 6.60 4.03 -15.48
C VAL A 145 6.34 4.84 -16.75
N ILE A 146 6.84 6.07 -16.83
CA ILE A 146 6.68 6.91 -18.02
C ILE A 146 7.23 6.24 -19.28
N ALA A 147 8.38 5.54 -19.16
CA ALA A 147 9.04 4.91 -20.30
C ALA A 147 8.36 3.59 -20.75
N HIS A 148 7.81 2.80 -19.82
CA HIS A 148 7.36 1.42 -20.09
C HIS A 148 5.85 1.25 -20.01
N HIS A 149 5.13 2.16 -19.35
CA HIS A 149 3.68 2.12 -19.17
C HIS A 149 3.02 3.43 -19.63
N PRO A 150 3.00 3.71 -20.94
CA PRO A 150 2.45 4.95 -21.46
C PRO A 150 0.97 5.09 -21.14
N GLY A 151 0.59 6.24 -20.59
CA GLY A 151 -0.80 6.54 -20.18
C GLY A 151 -1.09 6.22 -18.71
N VAL A 152 -0.09 5.75 -17.95
CA VAL A 152 -0.19 5.59 -16.48
C VAL A 152 0.36 6.84 -15.81
N ASP A 153 -0.43 7.46 -14.95
CA ASP A 153 0.00 8.57 -14.11
C ASP A 153 0.71 8.06 -12.85
N VAL A 154 1.65 8.86 -12.32
CA VAL A 154 2.39 8.53 -11.10
C VAL A 154 2.23 9.65 -10.08
N LEU A 155 1.84 9.28 -8.85
CA LEU A 155 1.86 10.16 -7.69
C LEU A 155 2.87 9.65 -6.67
N VAL A 156 3.75 10.53 -6.21
CA VAL A 156 4.76 10.23 -5.20
C VAL A 156 4.49 11.02 -3.93
N TYR A 157 4.44 10.30 -2.81
CA TYR A 157 4.31 10.89 -1.47
C TYR A 157 5.48 10.45 -0.59
N GLN A 158 5.93 11.32 0.29
CA GLN A 158 6.85 10.98 1.37
C GLN A 158 6.02 10.54 2.57
N GLY A 159 6.17 9.27 2.94
CA GLY A 159 5.39 8.67 4.04
C GLY A 159 6.21 8.48 5.30
N ASP A 160 7.54 8.43 5.18
CA ASP A 160 8.50 8.22 6.28
C ASP A 160 8.19 6.98 7.14
N GLN A 161 7.40 6.03 6.61
CA GLN A 161 7.10 4.78 7.31
C GLN A 161 8.35 3.90 7.42
N PRO A 162 8.57 3.25 8.57
CA PRO A 162 9.68 2.31 8.73
C PRO A 162 9.36 0.96 8.09
N GLY A 163 10.40 0.23 7.71
CA GLY A 163 10.33 -1.19 7.32
C GLY A 163 10.13 -1.43 5.83
N ASP A 164 9.23 -0.74 5.17
CA ASP A 164 9.12 -0.78 3.72
C ASP A 164 9.93 0.38 3.10
N LEU A 165 10.71 0.12 2.05
CA LEU A 165 11.34 1.17 1.27
C LEU A 165 10.28 2.01 0.55
N PHE A 166 9.23 1.36 0.07
CA PHE A 166 8.02 2.04 -0.40
C PHE A 166 6.82 1.09 -0.38
N GLN A 167 5.63 1.69 -0.35
CA GLN A 167 4.39 1.02 -0.71
C GLN A 167 3.90 1.57 -2.04
N LEU A 168 3.30 0.71 -2.85
CA LEU A 168 2.67 1.10 -4.11
C LEU A 168 1.19 0.73 -4.12
N GLY A 169 0.38 1.61 -4.72
CA GLY A 169 -1.02 1.36 -5.06
C GLY A 169 -1.22 1.51 -6.55
N VAL A 170 -2.06 0.68 -7.15
CA VAL A 170 -2.45 0.76 -8.56
C VAL A 170 -3.97 0.80 -8.66
N GLU A 171 -4.46 1.86 -9.30
CA GLU A 171 -5.89 2.14 -9.55
C GLU A 171 -6.21 2.15 -11.03
#